data_fe1c96b6c2f06bf13ac38131d5360c7d
#
_entry.id   fe1c96b6c2f06bf13ac38131d5360c7d
#
_cell.length_a   1.000
_cell.length_b   1.000
_cell.length_c   1.000
_cell.angle_alpha   90.00
_cell.angle_beta   90.00
_cell.angle_gamma   90.00
#
_symmetry.space_group_name_H-M   'P 1'
#
loop_
_entity.id
_entity.type
_entity.pdbx_description
1 polymer ?
#
loop_
_entity_poly.entity_id
_entity_poly.type
_entity_poly.pdbx_seq_one_letter_code
_entity_poly.pdbx_strand_id
1 'polypeptide(L)'
;MENDRQLQKKALTYLKGIYPSRCDVKTLAVEMDAVPIHLLRNLTYLREHDLVTGSFSVNRDALAPSMVGITAKGIDFIEEDGGLSAILGVVTVRLHADTVRDLLLAQIEEADAESSVKEQLKATVNNLPAKGLEALVTRLASEGITRLPNA
;
A
#
# COMPACT_ATOMS: atom_id res chain seq x y z
N MET A 1 17.04 -15.17 7.51
CA MET A 1 15.93 -14.65 8.36
C MET A 1 14.65 -15.02 7.68
N GLU A 2 13.87 -15.89 8.26
CA GLU A 2 12.62 -16.34 7.63
C GLU A 2 11.52 -15.35 8.03
N ASN A 3 11.07 -14.55 7.06
CA ASN A 3 9.93 -13.65 7.22
C ASN A 3 8.65 -14.49 7.09
N ASP A 4 8.06 -14.85 8.22
CA ASP A 4 6.81 -15.59 8.25
C ASP A 4 5.62 -14.65 8.09
N ARG A 5 5.16 -14.50 6.85
CA ARG A 5 4.02 -13.62 6.49
C ARG A 5 2.72 -14.05 7.16
N GLN A 6 2.52 -15.34 7.36
CA GLN A 6 1.33 -15.85 8.03
C GLN A 6 1.33 -15.48 9.51
N LEU A 7 2.47 -15.68 10.20
CA LEU A 7 2.64 -15.29 11.58
C LEU A 7 2.47 -13.77 11.76
N GLN A 8 3.04 -12.97 10.86
CA GLN A 8 2.89 -11.51 10.85
C GLN A 8 1.42 -11.08 10.74
N LYS A 9 0.67 -11.67 9.78
CA LYS A 9 -0.76 -11.38 9.61
C LYS A 9 -1.58 -11.78 10.83
N LYS A 10 -1.35 -12.98 11.39
CA LYS A 10 -2.02 -13.44 12.61
C LYS A 10 -1.76 -12.51 13.80
N ALA A 11 -0.50 -12.10 14.00
CA ALA A 11 -0.13 -11.21 15.10
C ALA A 11 -0.80 -9.84 14.96
N LEU A 12 -0.80 -9.23 13.77
CA LEU A 12 -1.48 -7.97 13.51
C LEU A 12 -2.99 -8.09 13.72
N THR A 13 -3.61 -9.17 13.26
CA THR A 13 -5.06 -9.41 13.44
C THR A 13 -5.43 -9.53 14.92
N TYR A 14 -4.65 -10.26 15.70
CA TYR A 14 -4.85 -10.37 17.14
C TYR A 14 -4.72 -8.99 17.83
N LEU A 15 -3.63 -8.28 17.54
CA LEU A 15 -3.37 -6.97 18.13
C LEU A 15 -4.44 -5.93 17.75
N LYS A 16 -5.02 -6.01 16.54
CA LYS A 16 -6.18 -5.22 16.14
C LYS A 16 -7.39 -5.49 17.03
N GLY A 17 -7.66 -6.76 17.33
CA GLY A 17 -8.79 -7.16 18.17
C GLY A 17 -8.74 -6.62 19.61
N ILE A 18 -7.54 -6.31 20.12
CA ILE A 18 -7.35 -5.73 21.46
C ILE A 18 -7.05 -4.23 21.47
N TYR A 19 -6.99 -3.60 20.30
CA TYR A 19 -6.72 -2.16 20.18
C TYR A 19 -7.72 -1.33 21.02
N PRO A 20 -7.28 -0.29 21.75
CA PRO A 20 -5.94 0.31 21.82
C PRO A 20 -5.00 -0.32 22.87
N SER A 21 -5.35 -1.44 23.47
CA SER A 21 -4.56 -2.12 24.47
C SER A 21 -3.28 -2.71 23.88
N ARG A 22 -2.33 -3.03 24.74
CA ARG A 22 -1.07 -3.70 24.39
C ARG A 22 -1.03 -5.08 25.03
N CYS A 23 -0.33 -6.01 24.38
CA CYS A 23 -0.15 -7.37 24.84
C CYS A 23 1.32 -7.62 25.18
N ASP A 24 1.59 -8.45 26.20
CA ASP A 24 2.94 -8.95 26.45
C ASP A 24 3.34 -9.93 25.33
N VAL A 25 4.59 -9.83 24.87
CA VAL A 25 5.10 -10.66 23.77
C VAL A 25 5.09 -12.16 24.09
N LYS A 26 5.24 -12.56 25.37
CA LYS A 26 5.17 -13.96 25.76
C LYS A 26 3.73 -14.48 25.63
N THR A 27 2.76 -13.68 26.08
CA THR A 27 1.34 -13.99 25.91
C THR A 27 0.99 -14.11 24.44
N LEU A 28 1.44 -13.16 23.62
CA LEU A 28 1.22 -13.20 22.18
C LEU A 28 1.86 -14.43 21.54
N ALA A 29 3.03 -14.86 22.00
CA ALA A 29 3.68 -16.07 21.49
C ALA A 29 2.86 -17.34 21.78
N VAL A 30 2.26 -17.43 22.95
CA VAL A 30 1.36 -18.53 23.32
C VAL A 30 0.11 -18.52 22.43
N GLU A 31 -0.52 -17.37 22.26
CA GLU A 31 -1.73 -17.21 21.41
C GLU A 31 -1.45 -17.55 19.93
N MET A 32 -0.23 -17.29 19.46
CA MET A 32 0.18 -17.58 18.09
C MET A 32 0.70 -19.00 17.89
N ASP A 33 0.85 -19.78 18.97
CA ASP A 33 1.56 -21.08 18.98
C ASP A 33 2.96 -20.94 18.31
N ALA A 34 3.67 -19.89 18.67
CA ALA A 34 4.94 -19.52 18.07
C ALA A 34 6.09 -19.53 19.07
N VAL A 35 7.27 -19.92 18.60
CA VAL A 35 8.48 -19.79 19.40
C VAL A 35 8.76 -18.30 19.67
N PRO A 36 8.92 -17.88 20.93
CA PRO A 36 9.02 -16.46 21.30
C PRO A 36 10.09 -15.68 20.53
N ILE A 37 11.26 -16.27 20.29
CA ILE A 37 12.34 -15.62 19.55
C ILE A 37 11.98 -15.42 18.06
N HIS A 38 11.23 -16.37 17.48
CA HIS A 38 10.77 -16.26 16.11
C HIS A 38 9.71 -15.17 15.97
N LEU A 39 8.74 -15.13 16.89
CA LEU A 39 7.77 -14.04 16.94
C LEU A 39 8.44 -12.67 17.11
N LEU A 40 9.41 -12.58 18.04
CA LEU A 40 10.11 -11.33 18.33
C LEU A 40 10.83 -10.76 17.09
N ARG A 41 11.44 -11.61 16.26
CA ARG A 41 12.06 -11.19 15.01
C ARG A 41 11.05 -10.63 14.03
N ASN A 42 9.89 -11.27 13.90
CA ASN A 42 8.80 -10.79 13.05
C ASN A 42 8.20 -9.49 13.58
N LEU A 43 8.02 -9.33 14.88
CA LEU A 43 7.58 -8.09 15.50
C LEU A 43 8.59 -6.95 15.32
N THR A 44 9.89 -7.24 15.37
CA THR A 44 10.93 -6.24 15.10
C THR A 44 10.82 -5.73 13.67
N TYR A 45 10.66 -6.64 12.70
CA TYR A 45 10.43 -6.29 11.32
C TYR A 45 9.15 -5.43 11.14
N LEU A 46 8.03 -5.83 11.76
CA LEU A 46 6.78 -5.05 11.70
C LEU A 46 6.93 -3.66 12.32
N ARG A 47 7.75 -3.52 13.36
CA ARG A 47 8.05 -2.22 13.99
C ARG A 47 8.87 -1.31 13.08
N GLU A 48 9.84 -1.84 12.35
CA GLU A 48 10.62 -1.09 11.36
C GLU A 48 9.75 -0.54 10.23
N HIS A 49 8.61 -1.19 9.98
CA HIS A 49 7.59 -0.72 9.04
C HIS A 49 6.49 0.15 9.69
N ASP A 50 6.64 0.51 10.96
CA ASP A 50 5.65 1.28 11.74
C ASP A 50 4.28 0.61 11.88
N LEU A 51 4.16 -0.69 11.70
CA LEU A 51 2.90 -1.42 11.80
C LEU A 51 2.55 -1.79 13.25
N VAL A 52 3.56 -1.94 14.09
CA VAL A 52 3.41 -2.17 15.53
C VAL A 52 4.27 -1.20 16.32
N THR A 53 3.88 -0.95 17.57
CA THR A 53 4.61 -0.14 18.52
C THR A 53 4.89 -0.94 19.78
N GLY A 54 5.95 -0.61 20.48
CA GLY A 54 6.28 -1.23 21.75
C GLY A 54 7.77 -1.27 22.02
N SER A 55 8.09 -1.61 23.27
CA SER A 55 9.46 -1.80 23.71
C SER A 55 9.73 -3.28 23.84
N PHE A 56 10.48 -3.83 22.91
CA PHE A 56 10.97 -5.19 22.94
C PHE A 56 12.39 -5.27 22.38
N SER A 57 13.23 -6.04 23.03
CA SER A 57 14.60 -6.24 22.61
C SER A 57 14.99 -7.71 22.80
N VAL A 58 15.89 -8.19 21.96
CA VAL A 58 16.51 -9.50 22.09
C VAL A 58 17.71 -9.34 23.01
N ASN A 59 17.55 -9.61 24.31
CA ASN A 59 18.69 -9.82 25.19
C ASN A 59 19.01 -11.31 25.24
N ARG A 60 20.31 -11.65 25.29
CA ARG A 60 20.80 -13.03 25.19
C ARG A 60 20.22 -13.99 26.22
N ASP A 61 19.74 -13.50 27.37
CA ASP A 61 19.40 -14.36 28.51
C ASP A 61 17.99 -14.22 29.08
N ALA A 62 17.20 -13.24 28.64
CA ALA A 62 15.78 -13.13 29.03
C ALA A 62 15.01 -12.23 28.08
N LEU A 63 13.78 -12.64 27.75
CA LEU A 63 12.78 -11.73 27.23
C LEU A 63 12.42 -10.76 28.35
N ALA A 64 12.95 -9.55 28.26
CA ALA A 64 12.50 -8.46 29.14
C ALA A 64 10.97 -8.29 28.96
N PRO A 65 10.24 -7.81 29.98
CA PRO A 65 8.82 -7.50 29.85
C PRO A 65 8.62 -6.62 28.59
N SER A 66 7.97 -7.15 27.61
CA SER A 66 7.93 -6.56 26.27
C SER A 66 6.48 -6.42 25.85
N MET A 67 6.00 -5.18 25.84
CA MET A 67 4.63 -4.88 25.44
C MET A 67 4.59 -4.43 23.97
N VAL A 68 3.67 -5.01 23.22
CA VAL A 68 3.45 -4.71 21.80
C VAL A 68 1.99 -4.32 21.57
N GLY A 69 1.77 -3.34 20.72
CA GLY A 69 0.45 -2.93 20.24
C GLY A 69 0.49 -2.62 18.76
N ILE A 70 -0.64 -2.69 18.10
CA ILE A 70 -0.77 -2.29 16.70
C ILE A 70 -0.87 -0.76 16.58
N THR A 71 -0.37 -0.22 15.49
CA THR A 71 -0.53 1.19 15.12
C THR A 71 -1.75 1.40 14.21
N ALA A 72 -2.17 2.65 13.99
CA ALA A 72 -3.17 2.96 12.97
C ALA A 72 -2.74 2.47 11.58
N LYS A 73 -1.46 2.67 11.22
CA LYS A 73 -0.88 2.16 9.98
C LYS A 73 -0.91 0.63 9.89
N GLY A 74 -0.73 -0.06 11.03
CA GLY A 74 -0.85 -1.52 11.10
C GLY A 74 -2.28 -2.00 10.92
N ILE A 75 -3.27 -1.28 11.44
CA ILE A 75 -4.68 -1.55 11.21
C ILE A 75 -5.00 -1.39 9.73
N ASP A 76 -4.67 -0.24 9.13
CA ASP A 76 -4.90 0.04 7.72
C ASP A 76 -4.23 -1.00 6.81
N PHE A 77 -3.06 -1.49 7.20
CA PHE A 77 -2.31 -2.49 6.42
C PHE A 77 -3.03 -3.85 6.29
N ILE A 78 -3.83 -4.24 7.30
CA ILE A 78 -4.55 -5.52 7.29
C ILE A 78 -6.02 -5.39 6.87
N GLU A 79 -6.54 -4.17 6.70
CA GLU A 79 -7.87 -3.95 6.13
C GLU A 79 -7.85 -4.18 4.62
N GLU A 80 -8.86 -4.89 4.11
CA GLU A 80 -8.96 -5.21 2.69
C GLU A 80 -9.24 -3.98 1.82
N ASP A 81 -9.85 -2.94 2.40
CA ASP A 81 -10.14 -1.66 1.76
C ASP A 81 -8.98 -0.64 1.86
N GLY A 82 -7.84 -1.04 2.46
CA GLY A 82 -6.70 -0.18 2.70
C GLY A 82 -6.85 0.77 3.90
N GLY A 83 -7.94 0.58 4.69
CA GLY A 83 -8.19 1.28 5.93
C GLY A 83 -8.50 2.77 5.77
N LEU A 84 -8.52 3.48 6.90
CA LEU A 84 -8.87 4.91 6.95
C LEU A 84 -7.91 5.77 6.12
N SER A 85 -6.64 5.38 6.04
CA SER A 85 -5.64 6.09 5.22
C SER A 85 -5.97 6.08 3.73
N ALA A 86 -6.55 4.99 3.21
CA ALA A 86 -7.00 4.91 1.83
C ALA A 86 -8.28 5.75 1.60
N ILE A 87 -9.17 5.78 2.60
CA ILE A 87 -10.42 6.54 2.53
C ILE A 87 -10.17 8.05 2.62
N LEU A 88 -9.24 8.48 3.48
CA LEU A 88 -8.91 9.89 3.68
C LEU A 88 -7.77 10.36 2.79
N GLY A 89 -6.95 9.44 2.28
CA GLY A 89 -5.83 9.74 1.40
C GLY A 89 -6.32 9.93 -0.03
N VAL A 90 -6.02 11.08 -0.60
CA VAL A 90 -5.93 11.17 -2.06
C VAL A 90 -4.83 10.19 -2.46
N VAL A 91 -5.18 9.07 -3.08
CA VAL A 91 -4.21 8.17 -3.69
C VAL A 91 -3.52 8.95 -4.80
N THR A 92 -2.40 9.58 -4.48
CA THR A 92 -1.55 10.17 -5.50
C THR A 92 -0.84 9.02 -6.19
N VAL A 93 -1.45 8.45 -7.21
CA VAL A 93 -0.79 7.54 -8.12
C VAL A 93 0.22 8.38 -8.90
N ARG A 94 1.49 8.34 -8.51
CA ARG A 94 2.57 8.86 -9.33
C ARG A 94 2.77 7.91 -10.51
N LEU A 95 1.99 8.12 -11.55
CA LEU A 95 2.29 7.50 -12.83
C LEU A 95 3.56 8.15 -13.37
N HIS A 96 4.58 7.36 -13.66
CA HIS A 96 5.74 7.86 -14.38
C HIS A 96 5.28 8.37 -15.74
N ALA A 97 5.81 9.50 -16.15
CA ALA A 97 5.44 10.14 -17.44
C ALA A 97 5.56 9.15 -18.61
N ASP A 98 6.54 8.26 -18.57
CA ASP A 98 6.74 7.24 -19.60
C ASP A 98 5.61 6.21 -19.62
N THR A 99 5.14 5.74 -18.45
CA THR A 99 4.00 4.82 -18.35
C THR A 99 2.72 5.46 -18.89
N VAL A 100 2.49 6.74 -18.58
CA VAL A 100 1.33 7.49 -19.11
C VAL A 100 1.43 7.64 -20.62
N ARG A 101 2.62 7.93 -21.14
CA ARG A 101 2.87 8.04 -22.58
C ARG A 101 2.58 6.72 -23.30
N ASP A 102 3.09 5.60 -22.77
CA ASP A 102 2.88 4.27 -23.35
C ASP A 102 1.39 3.89 -23.38
N LEU A 103 0.64 4.18 -22.32
CA LEU A 103 -0.81 3.96 -22.28
C LEU A 103 -1.56 4.81 -23.30
N LEU A 104 -1.20 6.08 -23.44
CA LEU A 104 -1.83 6.97 -24.45
C LEU A 104 -1.52 6.53 -25.87
N LEU A 105 -0.28 6.10 -26.14
CA LEU A 105 0.11 5.58 -27.45
C LEU A 105 -0.65 4.30 -27.79
N ALA A 106 -0.83 3.38 -26.84
CA ALA A 106 -1.63 2.17 -27.03
C ALA A 106 -3.10 2.49 -27.34
N GLN A 107 -3.70 3.46 -26.61
CA GLN A 107 -5.07 3.91 -26.86
C GLN A 107 -5.24 4.57 -28.23
N ILE A 108 -4.26 5.34 -28.68
CA ILE A 108 -4.28 5.95 -30.03
C ILE A 108 -4.22 4.85 -31.12
N GLU A 109 -3.45 3.78 -30.88
CA GLU A 109 -3.36 2.68 -31.83
C GLU A 109 -4.69 1.93 -31.98
N GLU A 110 -5.39 1.70 -30.87
CA GLU A 110 -6.69 1.00 -30.83
C GLU A 110 -7.86 1.90 -31.29
N ALA A 111 -7.69 3.21 -31.33
CA ALA A 111 -8.76 4.13 -31.71
C ALA A 111 -9.17 3.94 -33.17
N ASP A 112 -10.47 4.06 -33.46
CA ASP A 112 -10.99 4.07 -34.82
C ASP A 112 -10.81 5.45 -35.45
N ALA A 113 -9.60 5.71 -35.98
CA ALA A 113 -9.22 6.96 -36.61
C ALA A 113 -8.31 6.72 -37.82
N GLU A 114 -8.29 7.67 -38.75
CA GLU A 114 -7.40 7.62 -39.91
C GLU A 114 -5.92 7.60 -39.50
N SER A 115 -5.09 6.87 -40.27
CA SER A 115 -3.66 6.72 -40.01
C SER A 115 -2.92 8.05 -39.87
N SER A 116 -3.29 9.04 -40.68
CA SER A 116 -2.70 10.38 -40.61
C SER A 116 -2.98 11.11 -39.28
N VAL A 117 -4.17 10.93 -38.74
CA VAL A 117 -4.57 11.48 -37.44
C VAL A 117 -3.85 10.77 -36.32
N LYS A 118 -3.75 9.43 -36.38
CA LYS A 118 -2.99 8.64 -35.40
C LYS A 118 -1.53 9.05 -35.32
N GLU A 119 -0.88 9.25 -36.47
CA GLU A 119 0.52 9.70 -36.49
C GLU A 119 0.72 11.07 -35.89
N GLN A 120 -0.17 12.03 -36.16
CA GLN A 120 -0.11 13.36 -35.53
C GLN A 120 -0.31 13.30 -34.03
N LEU A 121 -1.26 12.49 -33.55
CA LEU A 121 -1.50 12.31 -32.12
C LEU A 121 -0.32 11.64 -31.41
N LYS A 122 0.26 10.61 -32.02
CA LYS A 122 1.49 9.96 -31.49
C LYS A 122 2.65 10.93 -31.41
N ALA A 123 2.88 11.75 -32.44
CA ALA A 123 3.92 12.74 -32.43
C ALA A 123 3.69 13.79 -31.33
N THR A 124 2.45 14.20 -31.12
CA THR A 124 2.08 15.14 -30.04
C THR A 124 2.37 14.54 -28.67
N VAL A 125 1.92 13.31 -28.40
CA VAL A 125 2.12 12.62 -27.12
C VAL A 125 3.60 12.40 -26.84
N ASN A 126 4.39 12.02 -27.84
CA ASN A 126 5.82 11.81 -27.69
C ASN A 126 6.59 13.08 -27.32
N ASN A 127 6.13 14.24 -27.81
CA ASN A 127 6.77 15.53 -27.57
C ASN A 127 6.26 16.26 -26.32
N LEU A 128 5.22 15.75 -25.64
CA LEU A 128 4.70 16.37 -24.42
C LEU A 128 5.66 16.17 -23.23
N PRO A 129 5.99 17.26 -22.51
CA PRO A 129 6.71 17.14 -21.24
C PRO A 129 5.82 16.49 -20.18
N ALA A 130 6.42 15.98 -19.09
CA ALA A 130 5.70 15.30 -18.01
C ALA A 130 4.48 16.06 -17.47
N LYS A 131 4.61 17.39 -17.28
CA LYS A 131 3.50 18.26 -16.86
C LYS A 131 2.36 18.33 -17.88
N GLY A 132 2.69 18.29 -19.17
CA GLY A 132 1.70 18.26 -20.23
C GLY A 132 0.92 16.97 -20.28
N LEU A 133 1.57 15.84 -20.04
CA LEU A 133 0.93 14.52 -19.91
C LEU A 133 -0.01 14.46 -18.69
N GLU A 134 0.41 14.99 -17.56
CA GLU A 134 -0.40 15.10 -16.34
C GLU A 134 -1.68 15.93 -16.57
N ALA A 135 -1.56 17.07 -17.21
CA ALA A 135 -2.68 17.94 -17.57
C ALA A 135 -3.66 17.24 -18.54
N LEU A 136 -3.14 16.50 -19.52
CA LEU A 136 -3.94 15.74 -20.47
C LEU A 136 -4.74 14.64 -19.80
N VAL A 137 -4.11 13.86 -18.91
CA VAL A 137 -4.78 12.79 -18.16
C VAL A 137 -5.86 13.35 -17.25
N THR A 138 -5.57 14.45 -16.54
CA THR A 138 -6.57 15.12 -15.67
C THR A 138 -7.79 15.58 -16.48
N ARG A 139 -7.56 16.14 -17.66
CA ARG A 139 -8.64 16.57 -18.54
C ARG A 139 -9.47 15.41 -19.07
N LEU A 140 -8.83 14.34 -19.52
CA LEU A 140 -9.51 13.13 -20.01
C LEU A 140 -10.32 12.47 -18.88
N ALA A 141 -9.80 12.41 -17.65
CA ALA A 141 -10.52 11.89 -16.51
C ALA A 141 -11.76 12.73 -16.17
N SER A 142 -11.66 14.06 -16.20
CA SER A 142 -12.80 14.95 -15.96
C SER A 142 -13.86 14.88 -17.05
N GLU A 143 -13.48 14.78 -18.31
CA GLU A 143 -14.41 14.61 -19.45
C GLU A 143 -15.04 13.23 -19.46
N GLY A 144 -14.32 12.18 -19.05
CA GLY A 144 -14.83 10.83 -18.91
C GLY A 144 -15.92 10.70 -17.86
N ILE A 145 -15.77 11.37 -16.72
CA ILE A 145 -16.77 11.39 -15.63
C ILE A 145 -18.05 12.10 -16.07
N THR A 146 -17.96 13.16 -16.88
CA THR A 146 -19.12 13.90 -17.39
C THR A 146 -19.91 13.13 -18.47
N ARG A 147 -19.32 12.11 -19.08
CA ARG A 147 -19.95 11.29 -20.13
C ARG A 147 -20.56 9.99 -19.63
N LEU A 148 -20.39 9.63 -18.34
CA LEU A 148 -21.10 8.50 -17.77
C LEU A 148 -22.60 8.84 -17.71
N PRO A 149 -23.49 8.08 -18.40
CA PRO A 149 -24.92 8.31 -18.27
C PRO A 149 -25.28 8.07 -16.81
N ASN A 150 -26.05 8.97 -16.24
CA ASN A 150 -26.66 8.79 -14.92
C ASN A 150 -27.43 7.46 -14.95
N ALA A 151 -26.87 6.47 -14.28
CA ALA A 151 -27.57 5.24 -14.01
C ALA A 151 -28.53 5.46 -12.86
#